data_ea1938a27f55896d2c85290c1ae0dada
#
_entry.id   ea1938a27f55896d2c85290c1ae0dada
#
_cell.length_a   1.000
_cell.length_b   1.000
_cell.length_c   1.000
_cell.angle_alpha   90.00
_cell.angle_beta   90.00
_cell.angle_gamma   90.00
#
_symmetry.space_group_name_H-M   'P 1'
#
loop_
_entity.id
_entity.type
_entity.pdbx_description
1 polymer ?
#
loop_
_entity_poly.entity_id
_entity_poly.type
_entity_poly.pdbx_seq_one_letter_code
_entity_poly.pdbx_strand_id
1 'polypeptide(L)'
;DKPIVISVLLSIVTTAIFSTLFGAGAVVAIGVIILPILMSLGIPKVLAVGSFMMSVGAGMYLNPVLSGQFLAFFLDENGKQLITYDDPARLRWAVIGMLVQLGMVIVMTAVSLRKKKTVHAWVASAARRARPGYVPTKALIAPILPVLLLVIFKVPIILGFTLASLYAMLVCGKMKSFRGVCRTINKDFYDGVVDTAPLVGFLLMIPIFNKSAELCVPYFNALLGGIIPNSTLVISIFFALLAPLGLFRGPFTLFGCGAATLGILKGIGFSTPYLYALMVIPSITMNVSICMTQSWIAWGVSYAKVSTREHLKKTLPYAWITCAIMQVITFVMFG
;
A
#
# COMPACT_ATOMS: atom_id res chain seq x y z
N ASP A 1 -22.49 20.82 -8.47
CA ASP A 1 -21.80 19.54 -8.49
C ASP A 1 -20.38 19.73 -9.03
N LYS A 2 -19.42 19.47 -8.17
CA LYS A 2 -18.00 19.68 -8.48
C LYS A 2 -17.30 18.31 -8.48
N PRO A 3 -17.23 17.58 -9.62
CA PRO A 3 -16.69 16.23 -9.68
C PRO A 3 -15.23 16.14 -9.19
N ILE A 4 -14.45 17.20 -9.38
CA ILE A 4 -13.07 17.28 -8.85
C ILE A 4 -13.08 17.26 -7.33
N VAL A 5 -13.94 18.07 -6.69
CA VAL A 5 -13.98 18.17 -5.21
C VAL A 5 -14.38 16.82 -4.59
N ILE A 6 -15.41 16.18 -5.15
CA ILE A 6 -15.87 14.88 -4.64
C ILE A 6 -14.79 13.82 -4.86
N SER A 7 -14.13 13.82 -6.02
CA SER A 7 -13.04 12.89 -6.30
C SER A 7 -11.87 13.07 -5.30
N VAL A 8 -11.50 14.31 -4.99
CA VAL A 8 -10.45 14.61 -4.00
C VAL A 8 -10.87 14.15 -2.61
N LEU A 9 -12.12 14.44 -2.18
CA LEU A 9 -12.64 13.97 -0.90
C LEU A 9 -12.61 12.44 -0.80
N LEU A 10 -13.06 11.74 -1.84
CA LEU A 10 -13.02 10.27 -1.88
C LEU A 10 -11.58 9.74 -1.84
N SER A 11 -10.63 10.43 -2.48
CA SER A 11 -9.21 10.06 -2.40
C SER A 11 -8.64 10.23 -0.99
N ILE A 12 -8.99 11.33 -0.30
CA ILE A 12 -8.60 11.55 1.09
C ILE A 12 -9.19 10.48 2.01
N VAL A 13 -10.49 10.22 1.89
CA VAL A 13 -11.19 9.20 2.68
C VAL A 13 -10.59 7.81 2.43
N THR A 14 -10.33 7.46 1.16
CA THR A 14 -9.68 6.20 0.80
C THR A 14 -8.30 6.09 1.44
N THR A 15 -7.48 7.12 1.35
CA THR A 15 -6.14 7.15 1.96
C THR A 15 -6.22 6.96 3.48
N ALA A 16 -7.14 7.66 4.15
CA ALA A 16 -7.36 7.52 5.59
C ALA A 16 -7.81 6.10 5.98
N ILE A 17 -8.73 5.50 5.23
CA ILE A 17 -9.18 4.12 5.47
C ILE A 17 -8.02 3.13 5.32
N PHE A 18 -7.25 3.23 4.25
CA PHE A 18 -6.15 2.28 3.96
C PHE A 18 -4.87 2.56 4.74
N SER A 19 -4.79 3.63 5.52
CA SER A 19 -3.76 3.75 6.56
C SER A 19 -3.93 2.70 7.68
N THR A 20 -5.09 2.05 7.75
CA THR A 20 -5.44 1.05 8.77
C THR A 20 -5.85 -0.28 8.16
N LEU A 21 -6.72 -0.27 7.15
CA LEU A 21 -7.17 -1.48 6.48
C LEU A 21 -6.13 -2.01 5.49
N PHE A 22 -6.01 -3.33 5.42
CA PHE A 22 -5.09 -4.03 4.52
C PHE A 22 -5.76 -5.23 3.84
N GLY A 23 -5.27 -5.57 2.66
CA GLY A 23 -5.65 -6.79 1.95
C GLY A 23 -6.64 -6.58 0.80
N ALA A 24 -6.69 -7.57 -0.08
CA ALA A 24 -7.53 -7.54 -1.28
C ALA A 24 -9.03 -7.45 -0.96
N GLY A 25 -9.48 -8.15 0.08
CA GLY A 25 -10.87 -8.12 0.52
C GLY A 25 -11.33 -6.71 0.91
N ALA A 26 -10.50 -5.97 1.66
CA ALA A 26 -10.77 -4.59 2.05
C ALA A 26 -10.85 -3.66 0.82
N VAL A 27 -9.89 -3.78 -0.12
CA VAL A 27 -9.88 -2.96 -1.34
C VAL A 27 -11.11 -3.25 -2.20
N VAL A 28 -11.50 -4.52 -2.34
CA VAL A 28 -12.71 -4.91 -3.08
C VAL A 28 -13.96 -4.34 -2.41
N ALA A 29 -14.10 -4.50 -1.09
CA ALA A 29 -15.29 -4.04 -0.34
C ALA A 29 -15.50 -2.52 -0.45
N ILE A 30 -14.44 -1.74 -0.37
CA ILE A 30 -14.49 -0.27 -0.51
C ILE A 30 -14.61 0.11 -2.00
N GLY A 31 -13.88 -0.57 -2.87
CA GLY A 31 -13.84 -0.28 -4.31
C GLY A 31 -15.18 -0.45 -5.02
N VAL A 32 -15.98 -1.46 -4.64
CA VAL A 32 -17.33 -1.64 -5.21
C VAL A 32 -18.30 -0.50 -4.83
N ILE A 33 -17.95 0.33 -3.87
CA ILE A 33 -18.70 1.53 -3.49
C ILE A 33 -18.11 2.76 -4.21
N ILE A 34 -16.80 2.98 -4.07
CA ILE A 34 -16.14 4.20 -4.53
C ILE A 34 -16.08 4.27 -6.07
N LEU A 35 -15.74 3.18 -6.76
CA LEU A 35 -15.60 3.20 -8.21
C LEU A 35 -16.91 3.57 -8.94
N PRO A 36 -18.09 2.99 -8.60
CA PRO A 36 -19.33 3.44 -9.18
C PRO A 36 -19.67 4.90 -8.88
N ILE A 37 -19.38 5.39 -7.68
CA ILE A 37 -19.59 6.81 -7.33
C ILE A 37 -18.74 7.70 -8.24
N LEU A 38 -17.44 7.45 -8.36
CA LEU A 38 -16.55 8.21 -9.24
C LEU A 38 -17.02 8.18 -10.70
N MET A 39 -17.42 7.01 -11.19
CA MET A 39 -17.90 6.85 -12.56
C MET A 39 -19.27 7.54 -12.78
N SER A 40 -20.17 7.55 -11.78
CA SER A 40 -21.45 8.24 -11.85
C SER A 40 -21.31 9.77 -11.90
N LEU A 41 -20.22 10.29 -11.37
CA LEU A 41 -19.85 11.72 -11.48
C LEU A 41 -19.24 12.06 -12.86
N GLY A 42 -19.20 11.11 -13.78
CA GLY A 42 -18.65 11.28 -15.11
C GLY A 42 -17.12 11.21 -15.19
N ILE A 43 -16.45 10.74 -14.13
CA ILE A 43 -15.01 10.54 -14.14
C ILE A 43 -14.68 9.36 -15.05
N PRO A 44 -13.72 9.50 -16.00
CA PRO A 44 -13.30 8.40 -16.86
C PRO A 44 -12.89 7.17 -16.08
N LYS A 45 -13.29 5.98 -16.52
CA LYS A 45 -13.02 4.72 -15.85
C LYS A 45 -11.54 4.53 -15.46
N VAL A 46 -10.63 4.82 -16.39
CA VAL A 46 -9.18 4.73 -16.17
C VAL A 46 -8.72 5.65 -15.05
N LEU A 47 -9.26 6.88 -15.01
CA LEU A 47 -8.93 7.84 -13.94
C LEU A 47 -9.56 7.43 -12.61
N ALA A 48 -10.79 6.94 -12.60
CA ALA A 48 -11.47 6.46 -11.40
C ALA A 48 -10.69 5.31 -10.74
N VAL A 49 -10.29 4.30 -11.53
CA VAL A 49 -9.46 3.19 -11.04
C VAL A 49 -8.09 3.69 -10.60
N GLY A 50 -7.41 4.48 -11.42
CA GLY A 50 -6.07 4.99 -11.11
C GLY A 50 -6.04 5.82 -9.83
N SER A 51 -6.98 6.76 -9.66
CA SER A 51 -7.07 7.60 -8.45
C SER A 51 -7.40 6.77 -7.21
N PHE A 52 -8.35 5.83 -7.30
CA PHE A 52 -8.69 4.95 -6.19
C PHE A 52 -7.49 4.10 -5.76
N MET A 53 -6.84 3.39 -6.70
CA MET A 53 -5.71 2.50 -6.37
C MET A 53 -4.49 3.24 -5.85
N MET A 54 -4.15 4.40 -6.43
CA MET A 54 -3.05 5.22 -5.91
C MET A 54 -3.39 5.82 -4.53
N SER A 55 -4.67 6.10 -4.23
CA SER A 55 -5.10 6.53 -2.89
C SER A 55 -5.00 5.40 -1.87
N VAL A 56 -5.31 4.16 -2.26
CA VAL A 56 -5.03 2.96 -1.45
C VAL A 56 -3.55 2.89 -1.13
N GLY A 57 -2.68 3.00 -2.14
CA GLY A 57 -1.23 3.00 -1.94
C GLY A 57 -0.71 4.16 -1.08
N ALA A 58 -1.32 5.34 -1.16
CA ALA A 58 -0.96 6.46 -0.29
C ALA A 58 -1.20 6.12 1.19
N GLY A 59 -2.33 5.51 1.53
CA GLY A 59 -2.61 5.04 2.90
C GLY A 59 -1.61 3.97 3.36
N MET A 60 -1.12 3.15 2.46
CA MET A 60 -0.21 2.03 2.77
C MET A 60 1.16 2.48 3.32
N TYR A 61 1.57 3.74 3.17
CA TYR A 61 2.78 4.25 3.83
C TYR A 61 2.70 4.20 5.36
N LEU A 62 1.51 4.45 5.92
CA LEU A 62 1.27 4.38 7.37
C LEU A 62 0.67 3.05 7.82
N ASN A 63 0.32 2.17 6.88
CA ASN A 63 -0.36 0.93 7.22
C ASN A 63 0.52 0.01 8.08
N PRO A 64 0.08 -0.35 9.31
CA PRO A 64 0.91 -1.13 10.22
C PRO A 64 1.13 -2.57 9.74
N VAL A 65 0.17 -3.16 9.03
CA VAL A 65 0.29 -4.53 8.52
C VAL A 65 1.33 -4.59 7.41
N LEU A 66 1.23 -3.70 6.42
CA LEU A 66 2.21 -3.64 5.33
C LEU A 66 3.60 -3.24 5.84
N SER A 67 3.66 -2.27 6.76
CA SER A 67 4.93 -1.88 7.38
C SER A 67 5.59 -3.05 8.12
N GLY A 68 4.82 -3.85 8.86
CA GLY A 68 5.33 -5.05 9.51
C GLY A 68 5.93 -6.06 8.53
N GLN A 69 5.32 -6.21 7.35
CA GLN A 69 5.84 -7.05 6.28
C GLN A 69 7.16 -6.51 5.71
N PHE A 70 7.30 -5.19 5.53
CA PHE A 70 8.56 -4.59 5.10
C PHE A 70 9.65 -4.69 6.18
N LEU A 71 9.29 -4.48 7.44
CA LEU A 71 10.23 -4.59 8.57
C LEU A 71 10.81 -5.99 8.72
N ALA A 72 10.11 -7.02 8.27
CA ALA A 72 10.61 -8.40 8.25
C ALA A 72 11.84 -8.62 7.34
N PHE A 73 12.14 -7.70 6.42
CA PHE A 73 13.38 -7.71 5.63
C PHE A 73 14.58 -7.09 6.39
N PHE A 74 14.35 -6.44 7.52
CA PHE A 74 15.32 -5.68 8.28
C PHE A 74 15.47 -6.25 9.72
N LEU A 75 15.86 -7.52 9.77
CA LEU A 75 16.16 -8.23 11.01
C LEU A 75 17.68 -8.33 11.18
N ASP A 76 18.14 -8.36 12.45
CA ASP A 76 19.51 -8.73 12.78
C ASP A 76 19.70 -10.26 12.77
N GLU A 77 20.91 -10.72 13.09
CA GLU A 77 21.25 -12.15 13.15
C GLU A 77 20.45 -12.92 14.21
N ASN A 78 19.93 -12.22 15.22
CA ASN A 78 19.12 -12.78 16.30
C ASN A 78 17.62 -12.70 16.03
N GLY A 79 17.23 -12.24 14.82
CA GLY A 79 15.83 -12.07 14.44
C GLY A 79 15.14 -10.84 15.05
N LYS A 80 15.89 -9.92 15.65
CA LYS A 80 15.37 -8.67 16.20
C LYS A 80 15.26 -7.63 15.08
N GLN A 81 14.18 -6.84 15.10
CA GLN A 81 13.99 -5.75 14.14
C GLN A 81 15.02 -4.64 14.34
N LEU A 82 15.72 -4.28 13.28
CA LEU A 82 16.67 -3.16 13.23
C LEU A 82 15.97 -1.79 13.17
N ILE A 83 14.71 -1.76 12.72
CA ILE A 83 13.84 -0.58 12.72
C ILE A 83 12.48 -1.02 13.25
N THR A 84 11.86 -0.21 14.11
CA THR A 84 10.52 -0.48 14.65
C THR A 84 9.46 0.35 13.93
N TYR A 85 8.20 -0.10 14.04
CA TYR A 85 7.07 0.63 13.42
C TYR A 85 6.92 2.04 13.97
N ASP A 86 7.15 2.23 15.27
CA ASP A 86 6.97 3.48 16.01
C ASP A 86 8.20 4.40 16.00
N ASP A 87 9.26 4.05 15.24
CA ASP A 87 10.42 4.91 15.05
C ASP A 87 9.98 6.29 14.53
N PRO A 88 10.32 7.39 15.25
CA PRO A 88 9.85 8.73 14.89
C PRO A 88 10.36 9.22 13.52
N ALA A 89 11.56 8.81 13.10
CA ALA A 89 12.12 9.20 11.80
C ALA A 89 11.37 8.46 10.68
N ARG A 90 11.13 7.16 10.87
CA ARG A 90 10.33 6.36 9.95
C ARG A 90 8.89 6.89 9.84
N LEU A 91 8.23 7.20 10.96
CA LEU A 91 6.86 7.73 10.95
C LEU A 91 6.77 9.07 10.23
N ARG A 92 7.69 10.00 10.47
CA ARG A 92 7.75 11.28 9.74
C ARG A 92 7.91 11.06 8.25
N TRP A 93 8.84 10.20 7.85
CA TRP A 93 9.04 9.85 6.45
C TRP A 93 7.77 9.21 5.84
N ALA A 94 7.10 8.31 6.54
CA ALA A 94 5.88 7.65 6.07
C ALA A 94 4.70 8.63 5.90
N VAL A 95 4.53 9.60 6.83
CA VAL A 95 3.54 10.67 6.70
C VAL A 95 3.83 11.53 5.47
N ILE A 96 5.09 11.91 5.24
CA ILE A 96 5.49 12.67 4.06
C ILE A 96 5.17 11.86 2.79
N GLY A 97 5.50 10.57 2.76
CA GLY A 97 5.20 9.68 1.63
C GLY A 97 3.71 9.58 1.33
N MET A 98 2.89 9.43 2.36
CA MET A 98 1.44 9.44 2.23
C MET A 98 0.94 10.77 1.63
N LEU A 99 1.41 11.90 2.11
CA LEU A 99 0.99 13.22 1.65
C LEU A 99 1.46 13.51 0.23
N VAL A 100 2.70 13.15 -0.12
CA VAL A 100 3.25 13.33 -1.48
C VAL A 100 2.46 12.48 -2.47
N GLN A 101 2.19 11.21 -2.16
CA GLN A 101 1.43 10.34 -3.07
C GLN A 101 -0.03 10.79 -3.18
N LEU A 102 -0.69 11.17 -2.09
CA LEU A 102 -2.04 11.73 -2.12
C LEU A 102 -2.08 13.05 -2.93
N GLY A 103 -1.12 13.93 -2.73
CA GLY A 103 -0.96 15.16 -3.51
C GLY A 103 -0.84 14.87 -5.00
N MET A 104 -0.07 13.84 -5.39
CA MET A 104 0.06 13.43 -6.78
C MET A 104 -1.24 12.85 -7.36
N VAL A 105 -2.04 12.12 -6.55
CA VAL A 105 -3.40 11.68 -6.95
C VAL A 105 -4.30 12.89 -7.25
N ILE A 106 -4.23 13.92 -6.40
CA ILE A 106 -4.99 15.16 -6.60
C ILE A 106 -4.55 15.86 -7.89
N VAL A 107 -3.25 15.98 -8.12
CA VAL A 107 -2.69 16.55 -9.37
C VAL A 107 -3.13 15.74 -10.59
N MET A 108 -3.02 14.41 -10.55
CA MET A 108 -3.47 13.52 -11.63
C MET A 108 -4.95 13.74 -11.95
N THR A 109 -5.79 13.84 -10.93
CA THR A 109 -7.24 14.06 -11.07
C THR A 109 -7.53 15.43 -11.66
N ALA A 110 -6.95 16.49 -11.10
CA ALA A 110 -7.13 17.87 -11.53
C ALA A 110 -6.68 18.08 -12.99
N VAL A 111 -5.47 17.63 -13.36
CA VAL A 111 -4.94 17.74 -14.72
C VAL A 111 -5.80 16.98 -15.73
N SER A 112 -6.29 15.80 -15.33
CA SER A 112 -7.09 14.95 -16.23
C SER A 112 -8.48 15.49 -16.47
N LEU A 113 -9.12 16.11 -15.47
CA LEU A 113 -10.46 16.65 -15.57
C LEU A 113 -10.49 18.05 -16.18
N ARG A 114 -9.44 18.87 -15.99
CA ARG A 114 -9.32 20.20 -16.65
C ARG A 114 -9.30 20.13 -18.17
N LYS A 115 -8.76 19.05 -18.74
CA LYS A 115 -8.67 18.85 -20.20
C LYS A 115 -9.99 18.43 -20.85
N LYS A 116 -11.00 18.03 -20.09
CA LYS A 116 -12.30 17.59 -20.61
C LYS A 116 -13.35 18.68 -20.40
N LYS A 117 -13.79 19.31 -21.50
CA LYS A 117 -14.87 20.33 -21.50
C LYS A 117 -16.26 19.75 -21.21
N THR A 118 -16.48 18.46 -21.42
CA THR A 118 -17.73 17.76 -21.17
C THR A 118 -17.47 16.47 -20.40
N VAL A 119 -18.03 16.40 -19.20
CA VAL A 119 -18.05 15.17 -18.39
C VAL A 119 -19.38 14.48 -18.70
N HIS A 120 -19.36 13.39 -19.46
CA HIS A 120 -20.57 12.60 -19.69
C HIS A 120 -20.83 11.73 -18.47
N ALA A 121 -21.92 12.00 -17.76
CA ALA A 121 -22.38 11.13 -16.69
C ALA A 121 -22.67 9.74 -17.26
N TRP A 122 -21.87 8.76 -16.87
CA TRP A 122 -22.13 7.36 -17.14
C TRP A 122 -23.02 6.82 -16.02
N VAL A 123 -24.27 6.52 -16.36
CA VAL A 123 -25.16 5.83 -15.43
C VAL A 123 -24.58 4.43 -15.26
N ALA A 124 -23.91 4.20 -14.13
CA ALA A 124 -23.57 2.87 -13.72
C ALA A 124 -24.89 2.12 -13.59
N SER A 125 -25.14 1.13 -14.46
CA SER A 125 -26.21 0.18 -14.24
C SER A 125 -25.87 -0.51 -12.90
N ALA A 126 -26.43 0.05 -11.83
CA ALA A 126 -26.30 -0.51 -10.52
C ALA A 126 -26.91 -1.89 -10.59
N ALA A 127 -26.05 -2.92 -10.59
CA ALA A 127 -26.52 -4.27 -10.31
C ALA A 127 -27.41 -4.16 -9.06
N ARG A 128 -28.65 -4.61 -9.13
CA ARG A 128 -29.58 -4.62 -8.00
C ARG A 128 -28.91 -5.38 -6.86
N ARG A 129 -28.32 -4.62 -5.94
CA ARG A 129 -27.61 -5.17 -4.79
C ARG A 129 -28.65 -5.61 -3.76
N ALA A 130 -28.40 -6.76 -3.18
CA ALA A 130 -29.00 -7.09 -1.89
C ALA A 130 -28.81 -5.85 -0.98
N ARG A 131 -29.89 -5.42 -0.30
CA ARG A 131 -29.86 -4.26 0.60
C ARG A 131 -28.66 -4.42 1.54
N PRO A 132 -27.66 -3.50 1.54
CA PRO A 132 -26.58 -3.58 2.50
C PRO A 132 -27.23 -3.55 3.90
N GLY A 133 -26.86 -4.49 4.77
CA GLY A 133 -27.31 -4.45 6.15
C GLY A 133 -26.98 -3.09 6.75
N TYR A 134 -27.89 -2.54 7.55
CA TYR A 134 -27.67 -1.27 8.24
C TYR A 134 -26.43 -1.37 9.13
N VAL A 135 -25.42 -0.56 8.83
CA VAL A 135 -24.22 -0.43 9.64
C VAL A 135 -24.35 0.83 10.48
N PRO A 136 -24.35 0.74 11.82
CA PRO A 136 -24.41 1.91 12.69
C PRO A 136 -23.25 2.85 12.44
N THR A 137 -23.48 4.14 12.45
CA THR A 137 -22.43 5.17 12.24
C THR A 137 -21.24 5.00 13.21
N LYS A 138 -21.52 4.56 14.44
CA LYS A 138 -20.50 4.27 15.46
C LYS A 138 -19.51 3.16 15.02
N ALA A 139 -19.93 2.23 14.15
CA ALA A 139 -19.05 1.18 13.64
C ALA A 139 -17.95 1.70 12.72
N LEU A 140 -18.12 2.92 12.15
CA LEU A 140 -17.10 3.56 11.30
C LEU A 140 -15.82 3.93 12.06
N ILE A 141 -15.86 3.93 13.38
CA ILE A 141 -14.66 4.16 14.23
C ILE A 141 -13.77 2.90 14.28
N ALA A 142 -14.34 1.71 14.10
CA ALA A 142 -13.61 0.45 14.23
C ALA A 142 -12.33 0.37 13.38
N PRO A 143 -12.30 0.79 12.10
CA PRO A 143 -11.08 0.76 11.30
C PRO A 143 -9.95 1.70 11.81
N ILE A 144 -10.30 2.78 12.47
CA ILE A 144 -9.33 3.78 12.97
C ILE A 144 -8.77 3.35 14.34
N LEU A 145 -9.53 2.57 15.09
CA LEU A 145 -9.22 2.17 16.47
C LEU A 145 -7.85 1.49 16.63
N PRO A 146 -7.41 0.54 15.77
CA PRO A 146 -6.10 -0.10 15.91
C PRO A 146 -4.94 0.89 15.85
N VAL A 147 -5.02 1.88 14.97
CA VAL A 147 -3.97 2.90 14.83
C VAL A 147 -3.95 3.84 16.02
N LEU A 148 -5.12 4.28 16.49
CA LEU A 148 -5.20 5.10 17.70
C LEU A 148 -4.62 4.37 18.91
N LEU A 149 -4.96 3.09 19.09
CA LEU A 149 -4.43 2.27 20.17
C LEU A 149 -2.91 2.07 20.08
N LEU A 150 -2.40 1.84 18.88
CA LEU A 150 -0.96 1.66 18.65
C LEU A 150 -0.18 2.97 18.87
N VAL A 151 -0.62 4.07 18.25
CA VAL A 151 0.14 5.34 18.26
C VAL A 151 0.03 6.06 19.59
N ILE A 152 -1.17 6.14 20.19
CA ILE A 152 -1.43 6.91 21.41
C ILE A 152 -1.10 6.08 22.67
N PHE A 153 -1.60 4.84 22.69
CA PHE A 153 -1.54 4.00 23.90
C PHE A 153 -0.42 2.94 23.84
N LYS A 154 0.36 2.88 22.75
CA LYS A 154 1.45 1.91 22.56
C LYS A 154 0.98 0.44 22.70
N VAL A 155 -0.28 0.17 22.44
CA VAL A 155 -0.85 -1.17 22.49
C VAL A 155 -0.27 -2.02 21.35
N PRO A 156 0.14 -3.28 21.60
CA PRO A 156 0.61 -4.18 20.54
C PRO A 156 -0.42 -4.30 19.42
N ILE A 157 0.06 -4.31 18.17
CA ILE A 157 -0.78 -4.25 16.97
C ILE A 157 -1.85 -5.34 16.92
N ILE A 158 -1.50 -6.58 17.31
CA ILE A 158 -2.43 -7.73 17.34
C ILE A 158 -3.57 -7.46 18.32
N LEU A 159 -3.26 -6.96 19.51
CA LEU A 159 -4.26 -6.62 20.51
C LEU A 159 -5.14 -5.45 20.03
N GLY A 160 -4.54 -4.45 19.36
CA GLY A 160 -5.28 -3.34 18.76
C GLY A 160 -6.33 -3.79 17.75
N PHE A 161 -5.96 -4.69 16.83
CA PHE A 161 -6.91 -5.27 15.87
C PHE A 161 -7.95 -6.16 16.54
N THR A 162 -7.58 -6.94 17.55
CA THR A 162 -8.52 -7.78 18.31
C THR A 162 -9.58 -6.92 18.99
N LEU A 163 -9.17 -5.86 19.69
CA LEU A 163 -10.07 -4.93 20.35
C LEU A 163 -11.00 -4.21 19.36
N ALA A 164 -10.48 -3.78 18.21
CA ALA A 164 -11.26 -3.16 17.16
C ALA A 164 -12.31 -4.12 16.56
N SER A 165 -11.95 -5.38 16.36
CA SER A 165 -12.87 -6.41 15.87
C SER A 165 -13.98 -6.69 16.88
N LEU A 166 -13.65 -6.82 18.16
CA LEU A 166 -14.64 -6.97 19.24
C LEU A 166 -15.57 -5.76 19.32
N TYR A 167 -15.02 -4.55 19.24
CA TYR A 167 -15.81 -3.33 19.19
C TYR A 167 -16.78 -3.31 18.00
N ALA A 168 -16.30 -3.66 16.80
CA ALA A 168 -17.13 -3.75 15.61
C ALA A 168 -18.28 -4.75 15.77
N MET A 169 -17.99 -5.94 16.29
CA MET A 169 -19.00 -6.97 16.58
C MET A 169 -20.06 -6.49 17.58
N LEU A 170 -19.65 -5.78 18.64
CA LEU A 170 -20.53 -5.25 19.65
C LEU A 170 -21.46 -4.18 19.05
N VAL A 171 -20.90 -3.19 18.36
CA VAL A 171 -21.66 -2.07 17.78
C VAL A 171 -22.60 -2.53 16.66
N CYS A 172 -22.17 -3.52 15.85
CA CYS A 172 -22.99 -4.12 14.80
C CYS A 172 -24.04 -5.13 15.34
N GLY A 173 -24.14 -5.31 16.67
CA GLY A 173 -25.14 -6.18 17.29
C GLY A 173 -24.92 -7.66 17.02
N LYS A 174 -23.70 -8.07 16.68
CA LYS A 174 -23.34 -9.48 16.45
C LYS A 174 -23.09 -10.28 17.73
N MET A 175 -23.03 -9.59 18.89
CA MET A 175 -22.80 -10.22 20.20
C MET A 175 -24.08 -10.61 20.97
N LYS A 176 -25.24 -10.67 20.32
CA LYS A 176 -26.53 -11.00 20.97
C LYS A 176 -26.65 -12.43 21.43
N SER A 177 -25.89 -13.37 20.87
CA SER A 177 -25.92 -14.78 21.21
C SER A 177 -24.50 -15.34 21.19
N PHE A 178 -24.13 -16.11 22.22
CA PHE A 178 -22.86 -16.79 22.30
C PHE A 178 -22.57 -17.65 21.06
N ARG A 179 -23.56 -18.45 20.64
CA ARG A 179 -23.44 -19.27 19.42
C ARG A 179 -23.24 -18.41 18.16
N GLY A 180 -23.88 -17.23 18.09
CA GLY A 180 -23.70 -16.28 16.99
C GLY A 180 -22.30 -15.67 16.97
N VAL A 181 -21.76 -15.32 18.14
CA VAL A 181 -20.39 -14.81 18.29
C VAL A 181 -19.37 -15.84 17.82
N CYS A 182 -19.46 -17.07 18.34
CA CYS A 182 -18.54 -18.15 17.94
C CYS A 182 -18.60 -18.42 16.44
N ARG A 183 -19.80 -18.43 15.85
CA ARG A 183 -19.96 -18.63 14.39
C ARG A 183 -19.34 -17.51 13.59
N THR A 184 -19.50 -16.25 14.01
CA THR A 184 -18.91 -15.09 13.32
C THR A 184 -17.39 -15.11 13.42
N ILE A 185 -16.85 -15.29 14.63
CA ILE A 185 -15.40 -15.37 14.85
C ILE A 185 -14.79 -16.50 14.03
N ASN A 186 -15.37 -17.68 14.06
CA ASN A 186 -14.84 -18.84 13.33
C ASN A 186 -14.84 -18.60 11.82
N LYS A 187 -15.94 -18.03 11.29
CA LYS A 187 -16.02 -17.68 9.87
C LYS A 187 -14.98 -16.63 9.49
N ASP A 188 -14.95 -15.51 10.20
CA ASP A 188 -14.07 -14.39 9.89
C ASP A 188 -12.59 -14.79 10.04
N PHE A 189 -12.28 -15.64 11.03
CA PHE A 189 -10.95 -16.20 11.20
C PHE A 189 -10.56 -17.12 10.03
N TYR A 190 -11.46 -18.04 9.64
CA TYR A 190 -11.23 -18.94 8.51
C TYR A 190 -11.03 -18.15 7.20
N ASP A 191 -11.91 -17.21 6.91
CA ASP A 191 -11.82 -16.37 5.72
C ASP A 191 -10.50 -15.56 5.73
N GLY A 192 -10.10 -15.01 6.90
CA GLY A 192 -8.84 -14.30 7.07
C GLY A 192 -7.61 -15.20 6.85
N VAL A 193 -7.63 -16.44 7.32
CA VAL A 193 -6.54 -17.41 7.08
C VAL A 193 -6.43 -17.75 5.60
N VAL A 194 -7.55 -17.99 4.92
CA VAL A 194 -7.56 -18.27 3.47
C VAL A 194 -7.02 -17.09 2.68
N ASP A 195 -7.44 -15.88 3.01
CA ASP A 195 -6.98 -14.66 2.33
C ASP A 195 -5.48 -14.38 2.54
N THR A 196 -4.95 -14.72 3.73
CA THR A 196 -3.55 -14.45 4.09
C THR A 196 -2.60 -15.61 3.82
N ALA A 197 -3.10 -16.84 3.58
CA ALA A 197 -2.26 -18.02 3.37
C ALA A 197 -1.19 -17.86 2.29
N PRO A 198 -1.46 -17.28 1.11
CA PRO A 198 -0.42 -17.04 0.10
C PRO A 198 0.67 -16.09 0.59
N LEU A 199 0.29 -15.09 1.40
CA LEU A 199 1.22 -14.14 1.99
C LEU A 199 2.08 -14.80 3.06
N VAL A 200 1.51 -15.64 3.92
CA VAL A 200 2.26 -16.39 4.94
C VAL A 200 3.32 -17.28 4.29
N GLY A 201 2.96 -18.04 3.24
CA GLY A 201 3.92 -18.84 2.48
C GLY A 201 5.05 -17.98 1.90
N PHE A 202 4.73 -16.83 1.34
CA PHE A 202 5.72 -15.89 0.83
C PHE A 202 6.63 -15.36 1.95
N LEU A 203 6.09 -14.93 3.09
CA LEU A 203 6.87 -14.41 4.22
C LEU A 203 7.79 -15.46 4.83
N LEU A 204 7.41 -16.74 4.83
CA LEU A 204 8.28 -17.84 5.26
C LEU A 204 9.48 -18.06 4.33
N MET A 205 9.32 -17.75 3.03
CA MET A 205 10.41 -17.88 2.05
C MET A 205 11.38 -16.68 2.06
N ILE A 206 10.97 -15.52 2.56
CA ILE A 206 11.80 -14.31 2.60
C ILE A 206 13.12 -14.51 3.35
N PRO A 207 13.17 -15.05 4.58
CA PRO A 207 14.44 -15.25 5.30
C PRO A 207 15.39 -16.17 4.54
N ILE A 208 14.85 -17.22 3.92
CA ILE A 208 15.66 -18.17 3.10
C ILE A 208 16.24 -17.44 1.89
N PHE A 209 15.42 -16.67 1.20
CA PHE A 209 15.86 -15.91 0.02
C PHE A 209 16.87 -14.81 0.40
N ASN A 210 16.65 -14.08 1.51
CA ASN A 210 17.57 -13.07 2.01
C ASN A 210 18.93 -13.69 2.38
N LYS A 211 18.92 -14.83 3.09
CA LYS A 211 20.16 -15.52 3.45
C LYS A 211 20.90 -16.02 2.21
N SER A 212 20.20 -16.55 1.24
CA SER A 212 20.80 -16.94 -0.06
C SER A 212 21.41 -15.74 -0.78
N ALA A 213 20.71 -14.60 -0.81
CA ALA A 213 21.20 -13.37 -1.40
C ALA A 213 22.47 -12.87 -0.68
N GLU A 214 22.48 -12.87 0.65
CA GLU A 214 23.67 -12.51 1.45
C GLU A 214 24.88 -13.40 1.12
N LEU A 215 24.69 -14.70 0.99
CA LEU A 215 25.75 -15.64 0.61
C LEU A 215 26.29 -15.37 -0.81
N CYS A 216 25.48 -14.78 -1.69
CA CYS A 216 25.89 -14.39 -3.04
C CYS A 216 26.61 -13.04 -3.10
N VAL A 217 26.54 -12.20 -2.04
CA VAL A 217 27.15 -10.86 -2.01
C VAL A 217 28.63 -10.85 -2.39
N PRO A 218 29.50 -11.75 -1.87
CA PRO A 218 30.92 -11.78 -2.25
C PRO A 218 31.13 -12.00 -3.77
N TYR A 219 30.30 -12.85 -4.40
CA TYR A 219 30.36 -13.11 -5.82
C TYR A 219 29.88 -11.91 -6.65
N PHE A 220 28.81 -11.24 -6.19
CA PHE A 220 28.35 -10.01 -6.83
C PHE A 220 29.37 -8.87 -6.67
N ASN A 221 30.02 -8.76 -5.51
CA ASN A 221 31.09 -7.78 -5.31
C ASN A 221 32.30 -8.06 -6.17
N ALA A 222 32.64 -9.33 -6.42
CA ALA A 222 33.71 -9.69 -7.33
C ALA A 222 33.39 -9.31 -8.79
N LEU A 223 32.12 -9.44 -9.20
CA LEU A 223 31.66 -9.11 -10.55
C LEU A 223 31.35 -7.61 -10.73
N LEU A 224 30.82 -6.94 -9.71
CA LEU A 224 30.27 -5.59 -9.78
C LEU A 224 31.02 -4.60 -8.89
N GLY A 225 31.99 -5.05 -8.13
CA GLY A 225 32.65 -4.34 -7.03
C GLY A 225 33.45 -3.06 -7.37
N GLY A 226 33.36 -2.57 -8.59
CA GLY A 226 33.81 -1.24 -8.97
C GLY A 226 32.72 -0.44 -9.69
N ILE A 227 31.55 -1.07 -9.90
CA ILE A 227 30.47 -0.49 -10.72
C ILE A 227 29.39 0.13 -9.83
N ILE A 228 29.11 -0.47 -8.66
CA ILE A 228 28.08 0.05 -7.74
C ILE A 228 28.69 1.14 -6.87
N PRO A 229 28.22 2.39 -7.00
CA PRO A 229 28.78 3.49 -6.22
C PRO A 229 28.37 3.41 -4.74
N ASN A 230 29.30 3.73 -3.85
CA ASN A 230 29.06 3.82 -2.39
C ASN A 230 28.40 5.15 -1.97
N SER A 231 27.81 5.88 -2.90
CA SER A 231 27.18 7.18 -2.66
C SER A 231 25.68 7.05 -2.55
N THR A 232 25.10 7.43 -1.42
CA THR A 232 23.66 7.49 -1.20
C THR A 232 22.96 8.39 -2.22
N LEU A 233 23.59 9.50 -2.63
CA LEU A 233 23.05 10.38 -3.65
C LEU A 233 22.90 9.66 -4.99
N VAL A 234 23.96 8.98 -5.44
CA VAL A 234 23.95 8.29 -6.74
C VAL A 234 22.94 7.16 -6.76
N ILE A 235 22.86 6.37 -5.67
CA ILE A 235 21.87 5.30 -5.54
C ILE A 235 20.45 5.86 -5.52
N SER A 236 20.19 6.97 -4.81
CA SER A 236 18.86 7.60 -4.77
C SER A 236 18.45 8.12 -6.17
N ILE A 237 19.39 8.74 -6.92
CA ILE A 237 19.14 9.17 -8.30
C ILE A 237 18.85 7.95 -9.20
N PHE A 238 19.62 6.88 -9.06
CA PHE A 238 19.42 5.65 -9.82
C PHE A 238 18.04 5.05 -9.56
N PHE A 239 17.61 4.96 -8.29
CA PHE A 239 16.28 4.48 -7.92
C PHE A 239 15.16 5.42 -8.39
N ALA A 240 15.40 6.74 -8.40
CA ALA A 240 14.44 7.70 -8.93
C ALA A 240 14.24 7.55 -10.45
N LEU A 241 15.34 7.45 -11.20
CA LEU A 241 15.31 7.34 -12.66
C LEU A 241 14.76 6.00 -13.13
N LEU A 242 15.12 4.92 -12.46
CA LEU A 242 14.72 3.56 -12.83
C LEU A 242 13.57 3.00 -11.97
N ALA A 243 12.82 3.88 -11.29
CA ALA A 243 11.69 3.49 -10.45
C ALA A 243 10.69 2.51 -11.14
N PRO A 244 10.42 2.58 -12.46
CA PRO A 244 9.58 1.59 -13.15
C PRO A 244 10.07 0.13 -13.04
N LEU A 245 11.34 -0.12 -12.70
CA LEU A 245 11.83 -1.47 -12.37
C LEU A 245 11.22 -2.05 -11.07
N GLY A 246 10.47 -1.24 -10.29
CA GLY A 246 9.63 -1.71 -9.20
C GLY A 246 8.33 -2.39 -9.64
N LEU A 247 7.97 -2.30 -10.94
CA LEU A 247 6.81 -3.00 -11.48
C LEU A 247 7.08 -4.51 -11.65
N PHE A 248 6.00 -5.27 -11.72
CA PHE A 248 6.02 -6.72 -12.03
C PHE A 248 6.94 -7.53 -11.11
N ARG A 249 7.03 -7.15 -9.83
CA ARG A 249 7.91 -7.79 -8.85
C ARG A 249 9.40 -7.67 -9.20
N GLY A 250 9.77 -6.59 -9.85
CA GLY A 250 11.12 -6.34 -10.34
C GLY A 250 12.15 -6.05 -9.22
N PRO A 251 13.39 -5.67 -9.61
CA PRO A 251 14.51 -5.57 -8.68
C PRO A 251 14.40 -4.45 -7.63
N PHE A 252 13.45 -3.53 -7.76
CA PHE A 252 13.24 -2.45 -6.78
C PHE A 252 12.04 -2.69 -5.85
N THR A 253 11.42 -3.86 -5.93
CA THR A 253 10.28 -4.22 -5.07
C THR A 253 10.67 -5.30 -4.08
N LEU A 254 10.54 -5.03 -2.78
CA LEU A 254 10.86 -5.99 -1.70
C LEU A 254 10.11 -7.31 -1.83
N PHE A 255 8.85 -7.27 -2.30
CA PHE A 255 8.06 -8.47 -2.58
C PHE A 255 8.36 -9.12 -3.94
N GLY A 256 9.57 -9.02 -4.41
CA GLY A 256 10.05 -9.57 -5.67
C GLY A 256 11.57 -9.70 -5.67
N CYS A 257 12.21 -9.46 -6.81
CA CYS A 257 13.66 -9.52 -6.94
C CYS A 257 14.40 -8.45 -6.09
N GLY A 258 13.70 -7.46 -5.54
CA GLY A 258 14.30 -6.41 -4.73
C GLY A 258 14.88 -6.89 -3.40
N ALA A 259 14.52 -8.09 -2.91
CA ALA A 259 15.18 -8.68 -1.77
C ALA A 259 16.67 -8.97 -2.04
N ALA A 260 17.02 -9.41 -3.27
CA ALA A 260 18.41 -9.56 -3.69
C ALA A 260 19.12 -8.21 -3.81
N THR A 261 18.47 -7.20 -4.39
CA THR A 261 19.00 -5.84 -4.45
C THR A 261 19.29 -5.29 -3.04
N LEU A 262 18.37 -5.51 -2.09
CA LEU A 262 18.57 -5.14 -0.70
C LEU A 262 19.78 -5.84 -0.09
N GLY A 263 19.95 -7.15 -0.33
CA GLY A 263 21.11 -7.92 0.15
C GLY A 263 22.44 -7.35 -0.36
N ILE A 264 22.52 -7.00 -1.65
CA ILE A 264 23.69 -6.37 -2.25
C ILE A 264 23.98 -5.02 -1.60
N LEU A 265 22.97 -4.15 -1.47
CA LEU A 265 23.13 -2.82 -0.87
C LEU A 265 23.49 -2.88 0.62
N LYS A 266 22.97 -3.85 1.37
CA LYS A 266 23.41 -4.14 2.75
C LYS A 266 24.89 -4.51 2.80
N GLY A 267 25.34 -5.36 1.88
CA GLY A 267 26.74 -5.79 1.78
C GLY A 267 27.71 -4.65 1.45
N ILE A 268 27.26 -3.59 0.80
CA ILE A 268 28.04 -2.36 0.53
C ILE A 268 28.18 -1.49 1.80
N GLY A 269 27.26 -1.65 2.79
CA GLY A 269 27.33 -0.96 4.08
C GLY A 269 26.44 0.29 4.20
N PHE A 270 25.41 0.44 3.36
CA PHE A 270 24.43 1.51 3.53
C PHE A 270 23.62 1.36 4.83
N SER A 271 23.26 2.49 5.45
CA SER A 271 22.50 2.50 6.70
C SER A 271 21.12 1.86 6.55
N THR A 272 20.69 1.14 7.59
CA THR A 272 19.39 0.44 7.59
C THR A 272 18.19 1.38 7.38
N PRO A 273 18.10 2.57 8.02
CA PRO A 273 17.00 3.52 7.75
C PRO A 273 16.96 4.00 6.30
N TYR A 274 18.14 4.26 5.71
CA TYR A 274 18.23 4.64 4.29
C TYR A 274 17.73 3.52 3.37
N LEU A 275 18.20 2.28 3.57
CA LEU A 275 17.81 1.13 2.77
C LEU A 275 16.32 0.82 2.90
N TYR A 276 15.76 0.95 4.11
CA TYR A 276 14.32 0.80 4.32
C TYR A 276 13.54 1.79 3.47
N ALA A 277 13.84 3.08 3.59
CA ALA A 277 13.14 4.12 2.86
C ALA A 277 13.34 3.98 1.35
N LEU A 278 14.57 3.73 0.88
CA LEU A 278 14.92 3.53 -0.52
C LEU A 278 14.08 2.44 -1.19
N MET A 279 13.94 1.27 -0.55
CA MET A 279 13.27 0.09 -1.10
C MET A 279 11.75 0.12 -0.93
N VAL A 280 11.24 0.73 0.14
CA VAL A 280 9.80 0.80 0.40
C VAL A 280 9.09 1.73 -0.58
N ILE A 281 9.73 2.82 -1.05
CA ILE A 281 9.15 3.75 -2.01
C ILE A 281 8.65 3.04 -3.28
N PRO A 282 9.50 2.37 -4.08
CA PRO A 282 9.03 1.68 -5.28
C PRO A 282 8.13 0.48 -4.94
N SER A 283 8.32 -0.15 -3.78
CA SER A 283 7.44 -1.22 -3.33
C SER A 283 6.00 -0.75 -3.11
N ILE A 284 5.79 0.43 -2.54
CA ILE A 284 4.44 0.99 -2.36
C ILE A 284 3.97 1.66 -3.65
N THR A 285 4.75 2.60 -4.17
CA THR A 285 4.28 3.49 -5.23
C THR A 285 4.15 2.78 -6.57
N MET A 286 5.10 1.91 -6.93
CA MET A 286 5.05 1.16 -8.19
C MET A 286 4.27 -0.15 -8.05
N ASN A 287 4.61 -0.98 -7.05
CA ASN A 287 4.03 -2.31 -6.96
C ASN A 287 2.63 -2.29 -6.32
N VAL A 288 2.49 -1.76 -5.10
CA VAL A 288 1.22 -1.78 -4.35
C VAL A 288 0.17 -0.88 -4.99
N SER A 289 0.57 0.26 -5.59
CA SER A 289 -0.36 1.29 -6.06
C SER A 289 -0.82 1.13 -7.51
N ILE A 290 0.01 0.57 -8.41
CA ILE A 290 -0.30 0.57 -9.85
C ILE A 290 0.01 -0.75 -10.58
N CYS A 291 0.73 -1.69 -9.96
CA CYS A 291 1.18 -2.90 -10.63
C CYS A 291 0.07 -3.97 -10.72
N MET A 292 -0.10 -4.55 -11.91
CA MET A 292 -1.08 -5.61 -12.17
C MET A 292 -0.81 -6.92 -11.45
N THR A 293 0.40 -7.11 -10.88
CA THR A 293 0.70 -8.29 -10.06
C THR A 293 0.10 -8.23 -8.67
N GLN A 294 -0.48 -7.09 -8.28
CA GLN A 294 -1.29 -6.97 -7.07
C GLN A 294 -2.74 -7.37 -7.38
N SER A 295 -3.28 -8.28 -6.59
CA SER A 295 -4.61 -8.84 -6.80
C SER A 295 -5.72 -7.78 -6.84
N TRP A 296 -5.64 -6.77 -5.97
CA TRP A 296 -6.63 -5.69 -5.95
C TRP A 296 -6.54 -4.75 -7.15
N ILE A 297 -5.33 -4.51 -7.70
CA ILE A 297 -5.19 -3.71 -8.95
C ILE A 297 -5.81 -4.48 -10.11
N ALA A 298 -5.48 -5.78 -10.25
CA ALA A 298 -6.05 -6.65 -11.27
C ALA A 298 -7.58 -6.69 -11.17
N TRP A 299 -8.10 -6.80 -9.94
CA TRP A 299 -9.54 -6.73 -9.70
C TRP A 299 -10.16 -5.40 -10.15
N GLY A 300 -9.61 -4.27 -9.74
CA GLY A 300 -10.18 -2.95 -10.05
C GLY A 300 -10.17 -2.63 -11.53
N VAL A 301 -9.09 -2.99 -12.23
CA VAL A 301 -8.96 -2.84 -13.68
C VAL A 301 -9.98 -3.72 -14.40
N SER A 302 -10.15 -4.96 -13.97
CA SER A 302 -11.16 -5.89 -14.51
C SER A 302 -12.59 -5.40 -14.21
N TYR A 303 -12.86 -4.97 -12.97
CA TYR A 303 -14.17 -4.47 -12.54
C TYR A 303 -14.66 -3.27 -13.38
N ALA A 304 -13.78 -2.32 -13.65
CA ALA A 304 -14.08 -1.15 -14.46
C ALA A 304 -13.97 -1.40 -15.97
N LYS A 305 -13.57 -2.60 -16.39
CA LYS A 305 -13.30 -2.96 -17.80
C LYS A 305 -12.32 -1.98 -18.47
N VAL A 306 -11.20 -1.75 -17.80
CA VAL A 306 -10.06 -0.95 -18.27
C VAL A 306 -8.96 -1.91 -18.71
N SER A 307 -8.22 -1.58 -19.77
CA SER A 307 -7.05 -2.39 -20.14
C SER A 307 -5.85 -2.07 -19.25
N THR A 308 -5.00 -3.06 -19.02
CA THR A 308 -3.72 -2.90 -18.29
C THR A 308 -2.87 -1.77 -18.86
N ARG A 309 -2.81 -1.69 -20.20
CA ARG A 309 -2.04 -0.66 -20.90
C ARG A 309 -2.56 0.74 -20.61
N GLU A 310 -3.88 0.93 -20.65
CA GLU A 310 -4.52 2.23 -20.35
C GLU A 310 -4.29 2.63 -18.90
N HIS A 311 -4.43 1.66 -17.96
CA HIS A 311 -4.19 1.90 -16.54
C HIS A 311 -2.74 2.36 -16.29
N LEU A 312 -1.76 1.60 -16.76
CA LEU A 312 -0.34 1.94 -16.59
C LEU A 312 0.02 3.24 -17.31
N LYS A 313 -0.42 3.43 -18.56
CA LYS A 313 -0.18 4.69 -19.29
C LYS A 313 -0.70 5.91 -18.53
N LYS A 314 -1.78 5.75 -17.76
CA LYS A 314 -2.38 6.84 -16.98
C LYS A 314 -1.69 7.06 -15.64
N THR A 315 -1.34 6.00 -14.93
CA THR A 315 -0.87 6.08 -13.54
C THR A 315 0.66 6.16 -13.42
N LEU A 316 1.40 5.49 -14.32
CA LEU A 316 2.84 5.38 -14.25
C LEU A 316 3.59 6.73 -14.20
N PRO A 317 3.26 7.74 -15.02
CA PRO A 317 3.98 9.02 -14.94
C PRO A 317 3.88 9.67 -13.55
N TYR A 318 2.71 9.61 -12.94
CA TYR A 318 2.46 10.19 -11.62
C TYR A 318 3.13 9.39 -10.51
N ALA A 319 3.08 8.06 -10.58
CA ALA A 319 3.79 7.19 -9.67
C ALA A 319 5.31 7.37 -9.78
N TRP A 320 5.83 7.53 -10.99
CA TRP A 320 7.27 7.76 -11.21
C TRP A 320 7.73 9.08 -10.60
N ILE A 321 6.98 10.17 -10.82
CA ILE A 321 7.27 11.46 -10.20
C ILE A 321 7.19 11.35 -8.66
N THR A 322 6.20 10.63 -8.12
CA THR A 322 6.11 10.36 -6.67
C THR A 322 7.37 9.65 -6.16
N CYS A 323 7.82 8.60 -6.86
CA CYS A 323 9.08 7.92 -6.52
C CYS A 323 10.27 8.88 -6.54
N ALA A 324 10.40 9.69 -7.59
CA ALA A 324 11.52 10.62 -7.70
C ALA A 324 11.54 11.64 -6.55
N ILE A 325 10.39 12.24 -6.23
CA ILE A 325 10.28 13.17 -5.09
C ILE A 325 10.66 12.48 -3.78
N MET A 326 10.12 11.28 -3.54
CA MET A 326 10.38 10.55 -2.31
C MET A 326 11.83 10.06 -2.20
N GLN A 327 12.51 9.73 -3.31
CA GLN A 327 13.93 9.38 -3.28
C GLN A 327 14.81 10.58 -2.90
N VAL A 328 14.46 11.79 -3.37
CA VAL A 328 15.14 13.02 -2.92
C VAL A 328 14.92 13.24 -1.42
N ILE A 329 13.69 13.09 -0.93
CA ILE A 329 13.38 13.23 0.50
C ILE A 329 14.12 12.18 1.32
N THR A 330 14.20 10.94 0.84
CA THR A 330 14.95 9.87 1.52
C THR A 330 16.42 10.18 1.60
N PHE A 331 17.02 10.69 0.53
CA PHE A 331 18.40 11.15 0.55
C PHE A 331 18.61 12.28 1.58
N VAL A 332 17.74 13.27 1.65
CA VAL A 332 17.85 14.40 2.60
C VAL A 332 17.68 13.93 4.06
N MET A 333 16.83 12.93 4.30
CA MET A 333 16.54 12.47 5.68
C MET A 333 17.52 11.42 6.20
N PHE A 334 18.07 10.57 5.33
CA PHE A 334 18.81 9.37 5.73
C PHE A 334 20.11 9.15 4.93
N GLY A 335 20.39 9.96 3.90
CA GLY A 335 21.49 9.84 2.96
C GLY A 335 22.88 10.32 3.42
#